data_351ee51608a5ad26019116b985e69a5a
#
_entry.id   351ee51608a5ad26019116b985e69a5a
#
_cell.length_a   1.000
_cell.length_b   1.000
_cell.length_c   1.000
_cell.angle_alpha   90.00
_cell.angle_beta   90.00
_cell.angle_gamma   90.00
#
_symmetry.space_group_name_H-M   'P 1'
#
loop_
_entity.id
_entity.type
_entity.pdbx_description
1 polymer ?
#
loop_
_entity_poly.entity_id
_entity_poly.type
_entity_poly.pdbx_seq_one_letter_code
_entity_poly.pdbx_strand_id
1 'polypeptide(L)'
;MTHPSDTGPAPVLALRDVSKSFGAVRALRGVSLELFPGEVHALAGENGAGKSTLIKTLAGVHRPDAGQVLLDGEPVVFHGPGDARDAGIAVIYQEPTLFPDLSIAENIFMGRQPRRALGRIDHKATHEATAALMRRLGVDLDPDRPARGLSIADQQIVEIAKALSFDARVLIMDEPTAALTGSEVARLFGVVRTLREEGAAVLFISHRLEEIFAICQRVTTLRDGAWIAGEPLDGMSEDDLVRRMVGRDLDELYPKQHVDPGEVALSVRRLTREGVFTDVSFEVRRGEIVGLAGLVGAGRTEVARAVFGIDRWDAGEVEVDGRTLTNGAPSTAMAAGLALVPEDRRAQGLVMDMSIERNIGLTGLRTTVKAGLMDRGAERSRSLDWAVKLQVKYARIADTVNTLSGGNQQKVVLAKWLATGPKVLIVDEPTRGIDVGTKAEVHRLLSELAADGVAVLMISSDLPEILGMADRVLVMHEGRLTAEIPRSDATEETVMAAATGRAAA
;
A
#
# COMPACT_ATOMS: atom_id res chain seq x y z
N MET A 1 -12.13 -4.73 36.70
CA MET A 1 -13.42 -4.71 35.97
C MET A 1 -13.61 -6.10 35.37
N THR A 2 -14.62 -6.80 35.84
CA THR A 2 -14.92 -8.19 35.46
C THR A 2 -15.50 -8.18 34.02
N HIS A 3 -14.84 -8.92 33.11
CA HIS A 3 -15.41 -9.16 31.78
C HIS A 3 -16.71 -9.94 31.90
N PRO A 4 -17.76 -9.60 31.15
CA PRO A 4 -18.96 -10.43 31.11
C PRO A 4 -18.59 -11.77 30.48
N SER A 5 -19.01 -12.85 31.09
CA SER A 5 -18.94 -14.21 30.54
C SER A 5 -19.86 -14.30 29.31
N ASP A 6 -19.26 -14.08 28.13
CA ASP A 6 -19.95 -14.27 26.88
C ASP A 6 -19.97 -15.77 26.55
N THR A 7 -21.13 -16.31 26.21
CA THR A 7 -21.40 -17.72 25.91
C THR A 7 -20.97 -18.12 24.49
N GLY A 8 -19.97 -17.43 23.93
CA GLY A 8 -19.37 -17.71 22.63
C GLY A 8 -18.33 -18.82 22.69
N PRO A 9 -17.83 -19.30 21.54
CA PRO A 9 -16.72 -20.26 21.49
C PRO A 9 -15.48 -19.67 22.15
N ALA A 10 -14.68 -20.53 22.84
CA ALA A 10 -13.41 -20.09 23.43
C ALA A 10 -12.41 -19.71 22.33
N PRO A 11 -11.54 -18.71 22.55
CA PRO A 11 -10.52 -18.35 21.58
C PRO A 11 -9.49 -19.49 21.43
N VAL A 12 -9.12 -19.80 20.19
CA VAL A 12 -8.05 -20.78 19.90
C VAL A 12 -6.67 -20.21 20.22
N LEU A 13 -6.47 -18.92 20.02
CA LEU A 13 -5.24 -18.21 20.33
C LEU A 13 -5.59 -16.86 20.97
N ALA A 14 -4.94 -16.53 22.09
CA ALA A 14 -5.11 -15.23 22.72
C ALA A 14 -3.78 -14.64 23.21
N LEU A 15 -3.71 -13.33 23.24
CA LEU A 15 -2.67 -12.55 23.89
C LEU A 15 -3.31 -11.78 25.05
N ARG A 16 -2.65 -11.75 26.20
CA ARG A 16 -3.07 -10.97 27.37
C ARG A 16 -1.95 -10.08 27.83
N ASP A 17 -2.18 -8.76 27.75
CA ASP A 17 -1.29 -7.69 28.21
C ASP A 17 0.16 -7.83 27.72
N VAL A 18 0.34 -8.27 26.48
CA VAL A 18 1.65 -8.54 25.89
C VAL A 18 2.42 -7.26 25.64
N SER A 19 3.62 -7.18 26.19
CA SER A 19 4.55 -6.06 26.00
C SER A 19 5.87 -6.55 25.42
N LYS A 20 6.48 -5.73 24.54
CA LYS A 20 7.77 -6.01 23.91
C LYS A 20 8.55 -4.73 23.66
N SER A 21 9.83 -4.72 24.06
CA SER A 21 10.73 -3.58 23.85
C SER A 21 11.99 -4.01 23.11
N PHE A 22 12.55 -3.11 22.31
CA PHE A 22 13.83 -3.24 21.65
C PHE A 22 14.69 -2.02 22.01
N GLY A 23 15.58 -2.19 22.96
CA GLY A 23 16.32 -1.06 23.53
C GLY A 23 15.38 -0.02 24.13
N ALA A 24 15.44 1.22 23.66
CA ALA A 24 14.57 2.31 24.11
C ALA A 24 13.16 2.30 23.48
N VAL A 25 12.94 1.49 22.44
CA VAL A 25 11.67 1.47 21.71
C VAL A 25 10.73 0.44 22.31
N ARG A 26 9.60 0.88 22.87
CA ARG A 26 8.52 0.01 23.33
C ARG A 26 7.59 -0.30 22.14
N ALA A 27 7.83 -1.43 21.49
CA ALA A 27 7.09 -1.82 20.28
C ALA A 27 5.68 -2.37 20.58
N LEU A 28 5.48 -3.01 21.73
CA LEU A 28 4.16 -3.43 22.23
C LEU A 28 4.02 -3.00 23.69
N ARG A 29 2.81 -2.51 24.07
CA ARG A 29 2.48 -1.94 25.37
C ARG A 29 1.15 -2.51 25.88
N GLY A 30 1.17 -3.70 26.48
CA GLY A 30 -0.03 -4.32 27.04
C GLY A 30 -1.07 -4.67 25.97
N VAL A 31 -0.64 -5.30 24.87
CA VAL A 31 -1.54 -5.67 23.78
C VAL A 31 -2.29 -6.95 24.13
N SER A 32 -3.61 -6.91 23.94
CA SER A 32 -4.50 -8.06 24.05
C SER A 32 -5.19 -8.34 22.71
N LEU A 33 -5.35 -9.62 22.36
CA LEU A 33 -5.95 -10.09 21.12
C LEU A 33 -6.59 -11.45 21.38
N GLU A 34 -7.75 -11.72 20.80
CA GLU A 34 -8.40 -13.02 20.84
C GLU A 34 -8.78 -13.44 19.42
N LEU A 35 -8.42 -14.67 19.04
CA LEU A 35 -8.75 -15.26 17.75
C LEU A 35 -9.67 -16.47 17.96
N PHE A 36 -10.80 -16.46 17.31
CA PHE A 36 -11.82 -17.49 17.44
C PHE A 36 -11.83 -18.43 16.24
N PRO A 37 -12.12 -19.74 16.44
CA PRO A 37 -12.29 -20.67 15.33
C PRO A 37 -13.41 -20.21 14.39
N GLY A 38 -13.19 -20.32 13.07
CA GLY A 38 -14.19 -19.94 12.07
C GLY A 38 -14.38 -18.44 11.92
N GLU A 39 -13.41 -17.62 12.32
CA GLU A 39 -13.44 -16.16 12.23
C GLU A 39 -12.24 -15.61 11.48
N VAL A 40 -12.45 -14.57 10.68
CA VAL A 40 -11.39 -13.73 10.14
C VAL A 40 -11.33 -12.46 10.98
N HIS A 41 -10.24 -12.28 11.68
CA HIS A 41 -9.99 -11.17 12.59
C HIS A 41 -9.00 -10.19 11.95
N ALA A 42 -9.38 -8.92 11.80
CA ALA A 42 -8.49 -7.90 11.29
C ALA A 42 -7.51 -7.40 12.37
N LEU A 43 -6.25 -7.20 12.01
CA LEU A 43 -5.31 -6.43 12.81
C LEU A 43 -5.04 -5.10 12.12
N ALA A 44 -5.67 -4.05 12.60
CA ALA A 44 -5.61 -2.72 12.06
C ALA A 44 -4.67 -1.80 12.86
N GLY A 45 -4.10 -0.80 12.20
CA GLY A 45 -3.22 0.19 12.81
C GLY A 45 -2.23 0.76 11.81
N GLU A 46 -1.68 1.92 12.08
CA GLU A 46 -0.70 2.59 11.24
C GLU A 46 0.64 1.84 11.14
N ASN A 47 1.49 2.26 10.21
CA ASN A 47 2.87 1.77 10.16
C ASN A 47 3.62 2.18 11.44
N GLY A 48 4.28 1.20 12.07
CA GLY A 48 4.91 1.43 13.37
C GLY A 48 3.98 1.19 14.57
N ALA A 49 2.69 0.90 14.38
CA ALA A 49 1.75 0.58 15.46
C ALA A 49 2.05 -0.72 16.23
N GLY A 50 3.07 -1.47 15.81
CA GLY A 50 3.47 -2.72 16.48
C GLY A 50 2.98 -4.01 15.82
N LYS A 51 2.22 -3.95 14.71
CA LYS A 51 1.64 -5.11 14.02
C LYS A 51 2.68 -6.20 13.72
N SER A 52 3.77 -5.86 13.04
CA SER A 52 4.84 -6.82 12.70
C SER A 52 5.53 -7.40 13.93
N THR A 53 5.64 -6.65 15.03
CA THR A 53 6.16 -7.17 16.31
C THR A 53 5.19 -8.17 16.92
N LEU A 54 3.89 -7.88 16.86
CA LEU A 54 2.83 -8.79 17.31
C LEU A 54 2.85 -10.10 16.52
N ILE A 55 2.88 -10.02 15.18
CA ILE A 55 2.99 -11.20 14.29
C ILE A 55 4.22 -12.04 14.66
N LYS A 56 5.39 -11.41 14.79
CA LYS A 56 6.64 -12.10 15.17
C LYS A 56 6.58 -12.71 16.56
N THR A 57 5.80 -12.13 17.46
CA THR A 57 5.55 -12.71 18.80
C THR A 57 4.66 -13.94 18.70
N LEU A 58 3.57 -13.88 17.95
CA LEU A 58 2.69 -15.03 17.69
C LEU A 58 3.41 -16.16 16.94
N ALA A 59 4.31 -15.80 16.02
CA ALA A 59 5.13 -16.73 15.25
C ALA A 59 6.30 -17.35 16.07
N GLY A 60 6.46 -16.99 17.35
CA GLY A 60 7.56 -17.47 18.18
C GLY A 60 8.94 -16.91 17.87
N VAL A 61 9.04 -15.88 17.00
CA VAL A 61 10.30 -15.19 16.68
C VAL A 61 10.74 -14.29 17.83
N HIS A 62 9.78 -13.64 18.50
CA HIS A 62 10.05 -12.79 19.65
C HIS A 62 9.33 -13.32 20.88
N ARG A 63 10.02 -13.35 22.01
CA ARG A 63 9.38 -13.59 23.31
C ARG A 63 8.84 -12.27 23.86
N PRO A 64 7.62 -12.26 24.43
CA PRO A 64 7.12 -11.12 25.21
C PRO A 64 8.06 -10.82 26.37
N ASP A 65 8.18 -9.55 26.72
CA ASP A 65 8.88 -9.11 27.93
C ASP A 65 7.92 -9.17 29.14
N ALA A 66 6.59 -9.02 28.90
CA ALA A 66 5.52 -9.17 29.87
C ALA A 66 4.24 -9.64 29.15
N GLY A 67 3.28 -10.14 29.93
CA GLY A 67 2.04 -10.71 29.42
C GLY A 67 2.19 -12.19 29.03
N GLN A 68 1.16 -12.75 28.41
CA GLN A 68 1.07 -14.17 28.09
C GLN A 68 0.47 -14.43 26.71
N VAL A 69 0.95 -15.48 26.06
CA VAL A 69 0.33 -16.10 24.90
C VAL A 69 -0.44 -17.31 25.38
N LEU A 70 -1.72 -17.43 25.02
CA LEU A 70 -2.59 -18.55 25.40
C LEU A 70 -2.98 -19.30 24.12
N LEU A 71 -2.86 -20.63 24.14
CA LEU A 71 -3.37 -21.51 23.10
C LEU A 71 -4.41 -22.44 23.74
N ASP A 72 -5.62 -22.45 23.17
CA ASP A 72 -6.76 -23.18 23.74
C ASP A 72 -7.00 -22.87 25.26
N GLY A 73 -6.71 -21.62 25.65
CA GLY A 73 -6.84 -21.13 27.02
C GLY A 73 -5.64 -21.40 27.94
N GLU A 74 -4.68 -22.20 27.51
CA GLU A 74 -3.49 -22.56 28.30
C GLU A 74 -2.28 -21.69 27.94
N PRO A 75 -1.51 -21.19 28.92
CA PRO A 75 -0.31 -20.41 28.66
C PRO A 75 0.76 -21.23 27.91
N VAL A 76 1.27 -20.65 26.82
CA VAL A 76 2.33 -21.27 26.01
C VAL A 76 3.53 -20.37 25.87
N VAL A 77 4.71 -20.96 25.77
CA VAL A 77 5.96 -20.25 25.51
C VAL A 77 6.63 -20.86 24.30
N PHE A 78 6.71 -20.12 23.22
CA PHE A 78 7.44 -20.52 22.02
C PHE A 78 8.93 -20.18 22.15
N HIS A 79 9.79 -21.16 21.91
CA HIS A 79 11.25 -20.99 21.91
C HIS A 79 11.79 -20.64 20.50
N GLY A 80 10.94 -20.80 19.48
CA GLY A 80 11.24 -20.49 18.09
C GLY A 80 10.02 -20.68 17.20
N PRO A 81 10.15 -20.31 15.90
CA PRO A 81 9.06 -20.44 14.92
C PRO A 81 8.59 -21.90 14.72
N GLY A 82 9.49 -22.87 14.97
CA GLY A 82 9.13 -24.29 14.91
C GLY A 82 8.05 -24.66 15.92
N ASP A 83 8.19 -24.18 17.17
CA ASP A 83 7.22 -24.48 18.23
C ASP A 83 5.84 -23.90 17.91
N ALA A 84 5.79 -22.66 17.40
CA ALA A 84 4.53 -22.02 17.00
C ALA A 84 3.87 -22.79 15.84
N ARG A 85 4.65 -23.19 14.84
CA ARG A 85 4.18 -24.02 13.73
C ARG A 85 3.65 -25.35 14.20
N ASP A 86 4.39 -26.06 15.07
CA ASP A 86 4.01 -27.37 15.57
C ASP A 86 2.77 -27.28 16.51
N ALA A 87 2.50 -26.09 17.05
CA ALA A 87 1.26 -25.73 17.75
C ALA A 87 0.10 -25.37 16.80
N GLY A 88 0.29 -25.42 15.49
CA GLY A 88 -0.73 -25.13 14.47
C GLY A 88 -0.89 -23.65 14.14
N ILE A 89 0.15 -22.82 14.35
CA ILE A 89 0.18 -21.42 13.96
C ILE A 89 1.07 -21.26 12.73
N ALA A 90 0.52 -20.75 11.62
CA ALA A 90 1.27 -20.48 10.41
C ALA A 90 1.21 -18.99 10.03
N VAL A 91 2.33 -18.46 9.54
CA VAL A 91 2.42 -17.08 9.05
C VAL A 91 2.67 -17.08 7.56
N ILE A 92 1.84 -16.35 6.84
CA ILE A 92 1.94 -16.08 5.41
C ILE A 92 2.41 -14.64 5.28
N TYR A 93 3.62 -14.46 4.79
CA TYR A 93 4.24 -13.14 4.65
C TYR A 93 3.80 -12.44 3.38
N GLN A 94 3.97 -11.13 3.35
CA GLN A 94 3.66 -10.25 2.22
C GLN A 94 4.35 -10.70 0.92
N GLU A 95 5.63 -11.11 1.01
CA GLU A 95 6.38 -11.69 -0.11
C GLU A 95 6.44 -13.21 0.04
N PRO A 96 5.89 -13.99 -0.92
CA PRO A 96 5.98 -15.45 -0.89
C PRO A 96 7.42 -15.94 -0.91
N THR A 97 7.70 -16.99 -0.14
CA THR A 97 9.07 -17.54 0.05
C THR A 97 9.27 -18.86 -0.69
N LEU A 98 8.68 -19.00 -1.87
CA LEU A 98 8.76 -20.22 -2.67
C LEU A 98 10.12 -20.34 -3.36
N PHE A 99 10.56 -21.58 -3.55
CA PHE A 99 11.70 -21.93 -4.38
C PHE A 99 11.27 -22.04 -5.84
N PRO A 100 11.70 -21.13 -6.72
CA PRO A 100 11.14 -21.03 -8.06
C PRO A 100 11.35 -22.27 -8.93
N ASP A 101 12.46 -22.97 -8.74
CA ASP A 101 12.85 -24.13 -9.55
C ASP A 101 12.26 -25.45 -9.06
N LEU A 102 11.60 -25.44 -7.90
CA LEU A 102 10.90 -26.61 -7.37
C LEU A 102 9.43 -26.58 -7.80
N SER A 103 8.85 -27.79 -7.91
CA SER A 103 7.41 -27.92 -8.15
C SER A 103 6.56 -27.38 -7.01
N ILE A 104 5.28 -27.14 -7.25
CA ILE A 104 4.32 -26.75 -6.21
C ILE A 104 4.30 -27.80 -5.10
N ALA A 105 4.27 -29.09 -5.45
CA ALA A 105 4.27 -30.18 -4.48
C ALA A 105 5.55 -30.20 -3.63
N GLU A 106 6.70 -29.98 -4.22
CA GLU A 106 7.98 -29.90 -3.50
C GLU A 106 8.06 -28.69 -2.58
N ASN A 107 7.52 -27.52 -2.98
CA ASN A 107 7.44 -26.34 -2.14
C ASN A 107 6.54 -26.57 -0.92
N ILE A 108 5.37 -27.19 -1.09
CA ILE A 108 4.41 -27.45 0.00
C ILE A 108 4.99 -28.45 1.01
N PHE A 109 5.61 -29.53 0.54
CA PHE A 109 6.12 -30.60 1.40
C PHE A 109 7.62 -30.54 1.67
N MET A 110 8.26 -29.41 1.42
CA MET A 110 9.70 -29.26 1.64
C MET A 110 10.13 -29.73 3.03
N GLY A 111 11.12 -30.65 3.06
CA GLY A 111 11.65 -31.23 4.30
C GLY A 111 10.74 -32.27 4.98
N ARG A 112 9.52 -32.50 4.46
CA ARG A 112 8.48 -33.40 5.04
C ARG A 112 7.83 -34.30 4.00
N GLN A 113 8.46 -34.46 2.84
CA GLN A 113 7.91 -35.31 1.81
C GLN A 113 7.57 -36.71 2.37
N PRO A 114 6.41 -37.26 2.06
CA PRO A 114 6.06 -38.64 2.34
C PRO A 114 7.19 -39.59 1.91
N ARG A 115 7.49 -40.61 2.72
CA ARG A 115 8.60 -41.53 2.45
C ARG A 115 8.11 -42.95 2.33
N ARG A 116 8.68 -43.67 1.38
CA ARG A 116 8.56 -45.11 1.22
C ARG A 116 9.56 -45.89 2.12
N ALA A 117 9.49 -47.20 2.08
CA ALA A 117 10.50 -48.03 2.67
C ALA A 117 11.92 -47.60 2.24
N LEU A 118 12.88 -47.71 3.17
CA LEU A 118 14.28 -47.29 2.98
C LEU A 118 14.48 -45.77 2.86
N GLY A 119 13.52 -44.96 3.30
CA GLY A 119 13.63 -43.48 3.38
C GLY A 119 13.53 -42.74 2.04
N ARG A 120 13.19 -43.41 0.96
CA ARG A 120 13.01 -42.79 -0.38
C ARG A 120 11.76 -41.90 -0.38
N ILE A 121 11.82 -40.72 -1.02
CA ILE A 121 10.66 -39.85 -1.18
C ILE A 121 9.60 -40.54 -2.03
N ASP A 122 8.35 -40.49 -1.57
CA ASP A 122 7.18 -40.91 -2.33
C ASP A 122 6.57 -39.77 -3.11
N HIS A 123 7.07 -39.54 -4.34
CA HIS A 123 6.58 -38.47 -5.21
C HIS A 123 5.08 -38.60 -5.52
N LYS A 124 4.58 -39.87 -5.66
CA LYS A 124 3.15 -40.07 -5.95
C LYS A 124 2.29 -39.66 -4.74
N ALA A 125 2.64 -40.04 -3.56
CA ALA A 125 1.92 -39.62 -2.34
C ALA A 125 2.01 -38.09 -2.13
N THR A 126 3.15 -37.48 -2.43
CA THR A 126 3.34 -36.02 -2.36
C THR A 126 2.42 -35.31 -3.37
N HIS A 127 2.37 -35.79 -4.60
CA HIS A 127 1.49 -35.26 -5.64
C HIS A 127 0.01 -35.38 -5.25
N GLU A 128 -0.43 -36.57 -4.84
CA GLU A 128 -1.82 -36.83 -4.44
C GLU A 128 -2.26 -35.95 -3.24
N ALA A 129 -1.38 -35.79 -2.23
CA ALA A 129 -1.62 -34.91 -1.08
C ALA A 129 -1.72 -33.43 -1.51
N THR A 130 -0.85 -32.98 -2.40
CA THR A 130 -0.90 -31.61 -2.95
C THR A 130 -2.19 -31.38 -3.74
N ALA A 131 -2.55 -32.32 -4.63
CA ALA A 131 -3.79 -32.24 -5.40
C ALA A 131 -5.03 -32.21 -4.49
N ALA A 132 -5.01 -32.92 -3.37
CA ALA A 132 -6.07 -32.87 -2.37
C ALA A 132 -6.17 -31.50 -1.72
N LEU A 133 -5.05 -30.88 -1.33
CA LEU A 133 -5.02 -29.53 -0.78
C LEU A 133 -5.53 -28.49 -1.80
N MET A 134 -5.11 -28.57 -3.07
CA MET A 134 -5.57 -27.62 -4.11
C MET A 134 -7.09 -27.76 -4.32
N ARG A 135 -7.62 -28.98 -4.38
CA ARG A 135 -9.08 -29.18 -4.47
C ARG A 135 -9.82 -28.63 -3.25
N ARG A 136 -9.28 -28.83 -2.04
CA ARG A 136 -9.85 -28.29 -0.80
C ARG A 136 -9.95 -26.77 -0.85
N LEU A 137 -8.95 -26.09 -1.43
CA LEU A 137 -8.92 -24.64 -1.60
C LEU A 137 -9.73 -24.15 -2.81
N GLY A 138 -10.33 -25.05 -3.60
CA GLY A 138 -11.09 -24.71 -4.81
C GLY A 138 -10.22 -24.14 -5.94
N VAL A 139 -8.94 -24.58 -6.01
CA VAL A 139 -7.94 -24.05 -6.94
C VAL A 139 -7.44 -25.17 -7.86
N ASP A 140 -7.38 -24.85 -9.16
CA ASP A 140 -6.84 -25.75 -10.19
C ASP A 140 -5.38 -25.37 -10.49
N LEU A 141 -4.45 -25.92 -9.74
CA LEU A 141 -3.01 -25.80 -9.96
C LEU A 141 -2.39 -27.20 -10.03
N ASP A 142 -1.64 -27.45 -11.10
CA ASP A 142 -0.92 -28.71 -11.30
C ASP A 142 0.21 -28.85 -10.24
N PRO A 143 0.16 -29.88 -9.38
CA PRO A 143 1.19 -30.12 -8.37
C PRO A 143 2.63 -30.22 -8.91
N ASP A 144 2.82 -30.68 -10.13
CA ASP A 144 4.12 -30.89 -10.75
C ASP A 144 4.65 -29.65 -11.47
N ARG A 145 3.81 -28.59 -11.61
CA ARG A 145 4.24 -27.31 -12.20
C ARG A 145 5.32 -26.65 -11.33
N PRO A 146 6.43 -26.17 -11.93
CA PRO A 146 7.41 -25.35 -11.22
C PRO A 146 6.78 -24.06 -10.67
N ALA A 147 7.22 -23.60 -9.50
CA ALA A 147 6.75 -22.34 -8.93
C ALA A 147 7.19 -21.11 -9.74
N ARG A 148 8.21 -21.25 -10.56
CA ARG A 148 8.65 -20.19 -11.50
C ARG A 148 7.51 -19.83 -12.46
N GLY A 149 7.21 -18.51 -12.53
CA GLY A 149 6.16 -17.98 -13.42
C GLY A 149 4.72 -18.19 -12.91
N LEU A 150 4.54 -18.55 -11.65
CA LEU A 150 3.25 -18.40 -10.97
C LEU A 150 2.95 -16.91 -10.77
N SER A 151 1.67 -16.53 -10.88
CA SER A 151 1.21 -15.22 -10.44
C SER A 151 1.45 -15.05 -8.93
N ILE A 152 1.53 -13.82 -8.43
CA ILE A 152 1.70 -13.58 -6.99
C ILE A 152 0.53 -14.19 -6.20
N ALA A 153 -0.69 -14.13 -6.75
CA ALA A 153 -1.87 -14.76 -6.17
C ALA A 153 -1.72 -16.28 -6.04
N ASP A 154 -1.24 -16.95 -7.10
CA ASP A 154 -1.00 -18.39 -7.07
C ASP A 154 0.10 -18.75 -6.06
N GLN A 155 1.15 -17.93 -5.96
CA GLN A 155 2.20 -18.12 -4.96
C GLN A 155 1.66 -17.99 -3.54
N GLN A 156 0.78 -17.02 -3.24
CA GLN A 156 0.11 -16.89 -1.95
C GLN A 156 -0.76 -18.11 -1.63
N ILE A 157 -1.49 -18.63 -2.61
CA ILE A 157 -2.29 -19.85 -2.44
C ILE A 157 -1.41 -21.07 -2.14
N VAL A 158 -0.25 -21.18 -2.77
CA VAL A 158 0.72 -22.25 -2.47
C VAL A 158 1.27 -22.13 -1.04
N GLU A 159 1.55 -20.92 -0.54
CA GLU A 159 1.94 -20.70 0.86
C GLU A 159 0.79 -21.06 1.83
N ILE A 160 -0.46 -20.77 1.49
CA ILE A 160 -1.62 -21.22 2.27
C ILE A 160 -1.70 -22.74 2.29
N ALA A 161 -1.59 -23.40 1.14
CA ALA A 161 -1.60 -24.86 1.05
C ALA A 161 -0.44 -25.48 1.85
N LYS A 162 0.73 -24.87 1.84
CA LYS A 162 1.88 -25.26 2.66
C LYS A 162 1.56 -25.14 4.16
N ALA A 163 0.91 -24.06 4.60
CA ALA A 163 0.45 -23.89 5.97
C ALA A 163 -0.54 -25.00 6.39
N LEU A 164 -1.52 -25.29 5.55
CA LEU A 164 -2.50 -26.35 5.79
C LEU A 164 -1.87 -27.74 5.84
N SER A 165 -0.77 -27.98 5.12
CA SER A 165 -0.03 -29.24 5.17
C SER A 165 0.66 -29.49 6.51
N PHE A 166 0.67 -28.53 7.43
CA PHE A 166 1.10 -28.62 8.83
C PHE A 166 -0.09 -28.65 9.82
N ASP A 167 -1.31 -28.89 9.33
CA ASP A 167 -2.53 -28.85 10.14
C ASP A 167 -2.71 -27.52 10.89
N ALA A 168 -2.37 -26.40 10.21
CA ALA A 168 -2.50 -25.07 10.78
C ALA A 168 -3.97 -24.78 11.11
N ARG A 169 -4.23 -24.41 12.38
CA ARG A 169 -5.53 -23.98 12.90
C ARG A 169 -5.65 -22.45 12.95
N VAL A 170 -4.51 -21.79 13.06
CA VAL A 170 -4.39 -20.33 13.07
C VAL A 170 -3.51 -19.89 11.90
N LEU A 171 -4.06 -19.06 11.02
CA LEU A 171 -3.37 -18.51 9.87
C LEU A 171 -3.20 -17.00 10.06
N ILE A 172 -1.96 -16.51 10.04
CA ILE A 172 -1.65 -15.10 10.12
C ILE A 172 -1.23 -14.65 8.72
N MET A 173 -1.99 -13.73 8.12
CA MET A 173 -1.76 -13.23 6.76
C MET A 173 -1.31 -11.77 6.82
N ASP A 174 -0.04 -11.50 6.51
CA ASP A 174 0.56 -10.17 6.58
C ASP A 174 0.52 -9.52 5.20
N GLU A 175 -0.43 -8.60 4.98
CA GLU A 175 -0.67 -7.88 3.72
C GLU A 175 -0.72 -8.77 2.46
N PRO A 176 -1.51 -9.85 2.44
CA PRO A 176 -1.44 -10.86 1.38
C PRO A 176 -1.93 -10.34 0.01
N THR A 177 -2.55 -9.18 -0.03
CA THR A 177 -3.19 -8.56 -1.22
C THR A 177 -2.38 -7.41 -1.82
N ALA A 178 -1.26 -7.01 -1.21
CA ALA A 178 -0.53 -5.78 -1.54
C ALA A 178 -0.13 -5.64 -3.03
N ALA A 179 0.13 -6.76 -3.71
CA ALA A 179 0.57 -6.80 -5.11
C ALA A 179 -0.45 -7.49 -6.05
N LEU A 180 -1.70 -7.67 -5.59
CA LEU A 180 -2.74 -8.38 -6.36
C LEU A 180 -3.67 -7.42 -7.10
N THR A 181 -4.16 -7.88 -8.25
CA THR A 181 -5.27 -7.26 -8.97
C THR A 181 -6.60 -7.54 -8.28
N GLY A 182 -7.66 -6.77 -8.57
CA GLY A 182 -8.99 -6.96 -7.95
C GLY A 182 -9.56 -8.38 -8.14
N SER A 183 -9.37 -8.99 -9.31
CA SER A 183 -9.80 -10.37 -9.58
C SER A 183 -8.99 -11.40 -8.76
N GLU A 184 -7.71 -11.17 -8.57
CA GLU A 184 -6.85 -12.02 -7.75
C GLU A 184 -7.18 -11.90 -6.27
N VAL A 185 -7.51 -10.70 -5.78
CA VAL A 185 -8.00 -10.45 -4.42
C VAL A 185 -9.31 -11.22 -4.19
N ALA A 186 -10.27 -11.14 -5.11
CA ALA A 186 -11.53 -11.88 -5.00
C ALA A 186 -11.31 -13.40 -4.90
N ARG A 187 -10.36 -13.94 -5.67
CA ARG A 187 -9.97 -15.37 -5.62
C ARG A 187 -9.35 -15.74 -4.28
N LEU A 188 -8.41 -14.94 -3.77
CA LEU A 188 -7.80 -15.14 -2.45
C LEU A 188 -8.85 -15.09 -1.34
N PHE A 189 -9.80 -14.16 -1.41
CA PHE A 189 -10.91 -14.07 -0.45
C PHE A 189 -11.81 -15.29 -0.50
N GLY A 190 -12.01 -15.90 -1.67
CA GLY A 190 -12.69 -17.19 -1.81
C GLY A 190 -11.99 -18.28 -0.99
N VAL A 191 -10.67 -18.39 -1.10
CA VAL A 191 -9.85 -19.32 -0.32
C VAL A 191 -9.98 -19.04 1.18
N VAL A 192 -9.87 -17.79 1.61
CA VAL A 192 -9.97 -17.43 3.04
C VAL A 192 -11.36 -17.75 3.60
N ARG A 193 -12.44 -17.54 2.83
CA ARG A 193 -13.80 -17.92 3.24
C ARG A 193 -13.93 -19.45 3.43
N THR A 194 -13.40 -20.23 2.52
CA THR A 194 -13.36 -21.71 2.66
C THR A 194 -12.66 -22.13 3.94
N LEU A 195 -11.50 -21.55 4.26
CA LEU A 195 -10.77 -21.84 5.48
C LEU A 195 -11.55 -21.46 6.74
N ARG A 196 -12.20 -20.31 6.74
CA ARG A 196 -13.07 -19.89 7.82
C ARG A 196 -14.22 -20.86 8.04
N GLU A 197 -14.89 -21.29 6.96
CA GLU A 197 -16.00 -22.25 7.00
C GLU A 197 -15.57 -23.62 7.53
N GLU A 198 -14.32 -24.00 7.31
CA GLU A 198 -13.69 -25.22 7.86
C GLU A 198 -13.25 -25.05 9.33
N GLY A 199 -13.43 -23.86 9.92
CA GLY A 199 -13.16 -23.60 11.33
C GLY A 199 -11.75 -23.04 11.61
N ALA A 200 -10.96 -22.68 10.61
CA ALA A 200 -9.68 -22.02 10.83
C ALA A 200 -9.89 -20.60 11.41
N ALA A 201 -9.02 -20.20 12.34
CA ALA A 201 -8.93 -18.80 12.79
C ALA A 201 -7.92 -18.06 11.90
N VAL A 202 -8.33 -16.95 11.34
CA VAL A 202 -7.48 -16.15 10.43
C VAL A 202 -7.22 -14.78 11.03
N LEU A 203 -5.96 -14.42 11.24
CA LEU A 203 -5.55 -13.04 11.54
C LEU A 203 -5.15 -12.37 10.21
N PHE A 204 -5.93 -11.40 9.76
CA PHE A 204 -5.77 -10.73 8.50
C PHE A 204 -5.24 -9.31 8.70
N ILE A 205 -4.08 -9.00 8.15
CA ILE A 205 -3.48 -7.69 8.21
C ILE A 205 -3.60 -7.04 6.84
N SER A 206 -4.28 -5.91 6.77
CA SER A 206 -4.34 -5.06 5.59
C SER A 206 -4.35 -3.59 6.01
N HIS A 207 -3.82 -2.75 5.14
CA HIS A 207 -3.94 -1.29 5.24
C HIS A 207 -5.09 -0.75 4.39
N ARG A 208 -5.80 -1.64 3.65
CA ARG A 208 -6.97 -1.30 2.82
C ARG A 208 -8.24 -1.62 3.58
N LEU A 209 -8.97 -0.59 3.94
CA LEU A 209 -10.18 -0.72 4.76
C LEU A 209 -11.24 -1.57 4.07
N GLU A 210 -11.44 -1.35 2.76
CA GLU A 210 -12.37 -2.13 1.94
C GLU A 210 -12.15 -3.65 2.08
N GLU A 211 -10.90 -4.10 2.17
CA GLU A 211 -10.55 -5.51 2.35
C GLU A 211 -10.95 -6.01 3.74
N ILE A 212 -10.72 -5.19 4.77
CA ILE A 212 -11.10 -5.50 6.16
C ILE A 212 -12.62 -5.69 6.24
N PHE A 213 -13.39 -4.73 5.72
CA PHE A 213 -14.86 -4.79 5.75
C PHE A 213 -15.42 -5.90 4.84
N ALA A 214 -14.73 -6.27 3.75
CA ALA A 214 -15.17 -7.33 2.84
C ALA A 214 -15.06 -8.75 3.40
N ILE A 215 -14.10 -9.02 4.33
CA ILE A 215 -13.80 -10.40 4.72
C ILE A 215 -13.75 -10.64 6.23
N CYS A 216 -13.48 -9.63 7.06
CA CYS A 216 -13.30 -9.78 8.51
C CYS A 216 -14.63 -9.63 9.27
N GLN A 217 -14.74 -10.28 10.44
CA GLN A 217 -15.88 -10.18 11.35
C GLN A 217 -15.55 -9.34 12.58
N ARG A 218 -14.28 -9.29 12.97
CA ARG A 218 -13.80 -8.53 14.14
C ARG A 218 -12.53 -7.79 13.76
N VAL A 219 -12.19 -6.77 14.54
CA VAL A 219 -10.95 -6.02 14.39
C VAL A 219 -10.31 -5.73 15.74
N THR A 220 -9.00 -5.89 15.80
CA THR A 220 -8.17 -5.32 16.86
C THR A 220 -7.38 -4.15 16.30
N THR A 221 -7.49 -3.00 16.94
CA THR A 221 -6.81 -1.77 16.54
C THR A 221 -5.62 -1.50 17.45
N LEU A 222 -4.45 -1.30 16.84
CA LEU A 222 -3.21 -0.89 17.52
C LEU A 222 -2.84 0.53 17.10
N ARG A 223 -2.35 1.31 18.06
CA ARG A 223 -1.77 2.64 17.83
C ARG A 223 -0.57 2.87 18.75
N ASP A 224 0.56 3.26 18.19
CA ASP A 224 1.82 3.53 18.92
C ASP A 224 2.26 2.39 19.86
N GLY A 225 2.05 1.15 19.44
CA GLY A 225 2.36 -0.05 20.22
C GLY A 225 1.33 -0.40 21.30
N ALA A 226 0.27 0.40 21.47
CA ALA A 226 -0.78 0.16 22.45
C ALA A 226 -2.02 -0.49 21.79
N TRP A 227 -2.72 -1.31 22.56
CA TRP A 227 -4.05 -1.80 22.21
C TRP A 227 -5.07 -0.68 22.44
N ILE A 228 -5.88 -0.41 21.43
CA ILE A 228 -6.95 0.61 21.46
C ILE A 228 -8.31 -0.02 21.68
N ALA A 229 -8.65 -1.01 20.83
CA ALA A 229 -9.92 -1.70 20.88
C ALA A 229 -9.81 -3.08 20.24
N GLY A 230 -10.71 -4.01 20.65
CA GLY A 230 -10.93 -5.30 20.00
C GLY A 230 -12.43 -5.58 19.98
N GLU A 231 -13.07 -5.52 18.80
CA GLU A 231 -14.54 -5.49 18.71
C GLU A 231 -15.05 -6.05 17.39
N PRO A 232 -16.33 -6.43 17.32
CA PRO A 232 -16.97 -6.79 16.06
C PRO A 232 -16.95 -5.64 15.05
N LEU A 233 -16.86 -5.96 13.77
CA LEU A 233 -17.00 -5.00 12.67
C LEU A 233 -18.47 -4.72 12.33
N ASP A 234 -19.38 -5.57 12.79
CA ASP A 234 -20.81 -5.38 12.54
C ASP A 234 -21.29 -4.06 13.14
N GLY A 235 -21.89 -3.20 12.29
CA GLY A 235 -22.33 -1.85 12.67
C GLY A 235 -21.22 -0.79 12.79
N MET A 236 -19.95 -1.14 12.52
CA MET A 236 -18.83 -0.19 12.48
C MET A 236 -18.72 0.42 11.09
N SER A 237 -18.55 1.73 11.00
CA SER A 237 -18.22 2.41 9.76
C SER A 237 -16.69 2.41 9.50
N GLU A 238 -16.28 2.63 8.24
CA GLU A 238 -14.88 2.84 7.92
C GLU A 238 -14.29 4.01 8.70
N ASP A 239 -15.06 5.08 8.85
CA ASP A 239 -14.73 6.28 9.62
C ASP A 239 -14.42 5.96 11.08
N ASP A 240 -15.21 5.06 11.70
CA ASP A 240 -14.97 4.65 13.08
C ASP A 240 -13.66 3.88 13.23
N LEU A 241 -13.34 3.01 12.28
CA LEU A 241 -12.11 2.27 12.28
C LEU A 241 -10.91 3.20 12.07
N VAL A 242 -10.99 4.14 11.13
CA VAL A 242 -9.95 5.15 10.89
C VAL A 242 -9.70 5.99 12.15
N ARG A 243 -10.76 6.50 12.79
CA ARG A 243 -10.62 7.26 14.06
C ARG A 243 -9.86 6.47 15.12
N ARG A 244 -10.08 5.17 15.23
CA ARG A 244 -9.37 4.31 16.19
C ARG A 244 -7.92 4.09 15.81
N MET A 245 -7.64 3.90 14.51
CA MET A 245 -6.28 3.69 13.99
C MET A 245 -5.41 4.94 14.12
N VAL A 246 -5.96 6.10 13.72
CA VAL A 246 -5.22 7.38 13.63
C VAL A 246 -5.41 8.23 14.89
N GLY A 247 -6.56 8.12 15.54
CA GLY A 247 -6.94 8.96 16.70
C GLY A 247 -7.40 10.35 16.31
N ARG A 248 -7.80 10.56 15.05
CA ARG A 248 -8.25 11.83 14.46
C ARG A 248 -9.50 11.60 13.62
N ASP A 249 -10.28 12.64 13.38
CA ASP A 249 -11.48 12.59 12.55
C ASP A 249 -11.13 12.55 11.05
N LEU A 250 -12.04 12.03 10.23
CA LEU A 250 -11.87 11.89 8.77
C LEU A 250 -11.77 13.22 8.04
N ASP A 251 -12.40 14.28 8.55
CA ASP A 251 -12.21 15.63 8.03
C ASP A 251 -10.74 16.08 8.09
N GLU A 252 -9.93 15.41 8.91
CA GLU A 252 -8.48 15.59 8.94
C GLU A 252 -7.73 14.72 7.91
N LEU A 253 -8.37 13.72 7.27
CA LEU A 253 -7.76 12.88 6.23
C LEU A 253 -7.66 13.59 4.88
N TYR A 254 -8.67 14.39 4.56
CA TYR A 254 -8.74 15.17 3.34
C TYR A 254 -8.85 16.66 3.66
N PRO A 255 -7.78 17.26 4.21
CA PRO A 255 -7.77 18.65 4.70
C PRO A 255 -7.73 19.64 3.53
N LYS A 256 -8.75 19.59 2.69
CA LYS A 256 -8.87 20.44 1.50
C LYS A 256 -9.21 21.88 1.88
N GLN A 257 -8.34 22.82 1.52
CA GLN A 257 -8.63 24.25 1.57
C GLN A 257 -9.27 24.66 0.24
N HIS A 258 -10.39 25.34 0.31
CA HIS A 258 -11.04 25.85 -0.90
C HIS A 258 -10.36 27.15 -1.34
N VAL A 259 -9.94 27.19 -2.59
CA VAL A 259 -9.28 28.34 -3.22
C VAL A 259 -9.94 28.58 -4.56
N ASP A 260 -10.22 29.82 -4.89
CA ASP A 260 -10.73 30.18 -6.22
C ASP A 260 -9.64 29.92 -7.28
N PRO A 261 -9.93 29.13 -8.33
CA PRO A 261 -8.95 28.84 -9.36
C PRO A 261 -8.51 30.11 -10.11
N GLY A 262 -7.20 30.27 -10.24
CA GLY A 262 -6.59 31.40 -10.97
C GLY A 262 -6.49 31.14 -12.47
N GLU A 263 -5.43 31.71 -13.09
CA GLU A 263 -5.12 31.53 -14.50
C GLU A 263 -4.71 30.13 -14.83
N VAL A 264 -4.84 29.71 -16.11
CA VAL A 264 -4.40 28.39 -16.61
C VAL A 264 -2.88 28.27 -16.50
N ALA A 265 -2.41 27.31 -15.74
CA ALA A 265 -0.99 27.03 -15.57
C ALA A 265 -0.51 25.86 -16.44
N LEU A 266 -1.37 24.87 -16.69
CA LEU A 266 -1.13 23.75 -17.61
C LEU A 266 -2.26 23.67 -18.61
N SER A 267 -1.95 23.59 -19.91
CA SER A 267 -2.90 23.33 -20.98
C SER A 267 -2.41 22.16 -21.82
N VAL A 268 -3.24 21.16 -21.98
CA VAL A 268 -3.02 19.96 -22.81
C VAL A 268 -4.10 19.95 -23.88
N ARG A 269 -3.69 19.94 -25.16
CA ARG A 269 -4.62 20.02 -26.30
C ARG A 269 -4.41 18.86 -27.26
N ARG A 270 -5.46 18.04 -27.42
CA ARG A 270 -5.53 16.91 -28.36
C ARG A 270 -4.30 16.01 -28.33
N LEU A 271 -3.76 15.77 -27.13
CA LEU A 271 -2.58 14.97 -26.94
C LEU A 271 -2.90 13.51 -27.34
N THR A 272 -2.08 12.95 -28.22
CA THR A 272 -2.26 11.60 -28.75
C THR A 272 -0.94 10.86 -28.78
N ARG A 273 -0.96 9.63 -28.31
CA ARG A 273 0.11 8.64 -28.46
C ARG A 273 -0.50 7.34 -28.99
N GLU A 274 -0.14 6.98 -30.20
CA GLU A 274 -0.74 5.84 -30.91
C GLU A 274 -0.67 4.54 -30.08
N GLY A 275 -1.80 3.84 -29.99
CA GLY A 275 -1.91 2.60 -29.21
C GLY A 275 -1.94 2.77 -27.68
N VAL A 276 -1.88 4.01 -27.14
CA VAL A 276 -1.84 4.26 -25.69
C VAL A 276 -2.97 5.19 -25.26
N PHE A 277 -3.04 6.40 -25.83
CA PHE A 277 -4.14 7.33 -25.57
C PHE A 277 -4.40 8.23 -26.78
N THR A 278 -5.63 8.75 -26.90
CA THR A 278 -6.07 9.51 -28.07
C THR A 278 -6.88 10.74 -27.69
N ASP A 279 -6.52 11.90 -28.26
CA ASP A 279 -7.29 13.15 -28.22
C ASP A 279 -7.58 13.64 -26.79
N VAL A 280 -6.57 13.55 -25.91
CA VAL A 280 -6.67 13.96 -24.52
C VAL A 280 -6.49 15.48 -24.43
N SER A 281 -7.50 16.20 -23.91
CA SER A 281 -7.47 17.64 -23.75
C SER A 281 -8.00 18.05 -22.38
N PHE A 282 -7.22 18.84 -21.63
CA PHE A 282 -7.62 19.39 -20.34
C PHE A 282 -6.73 20.58 -19.95
N GLU A 283 -7.18 21.33 -18.96
CA GLU A 283 -6.41 22.41 -18.35
C GLU A 283 -6.28 22.20 -16.84
N VAL A 284 -5.27 22.79 -16.22
CA VAL A 284 -5.15 22.90 -14.76
C VAL A 284 -4.82 24.34 -14.41
N ARG A 285 -5.59 24.92 -13.50
CA ARG A 285 -5.45 26.32 -13.10
C ARG A 285 -4.60 26.48 -11.84
N ARG A 286 -4.04 27.64 -11.63
CA ARG A 286 -3.33 27.96 -10.38
C ARG A 286 -4.27 27.86 -9.20
N GLY A 287 -3.81 27.25 -8.12
CA GLY A 287 -4.61 27.02 -6.91
C GLY A 287 -5.63 25.89 -7.03
N GLU A 288 -5.66 25.19 -8.15
CA GLU A 288 -6.61 24.10 -8.40
C GLU A 288 -5.94 22.73 -8.21
N ILE A 289 -6.67 21.81 -7.62
CA ILE A 289 -6.35 20.37 -7.62
C ILE A 289 -7.32 19.68 -8.58
N VAL A 290 -6.82 19.24 -9.72
CA VAL A 290 -7.59 18.44 -10.68
C VAL A 290 -7.31 16.98 -10.43
N GLY A 291 -8.35 16.19 -10.14
CA GLY A 291 -8.26 14.74 -10.01
C GLY A 291 -8.34 14.05 -11.37
N LEU A 292 -7.43 13.12 -11.66
CA LEU A 292 -7.50 12.26 -12.85
C LEU A 292 -7.80 10.84 -12.42
N ALA A 293 -9.08 10.46 -12.55
CA ALA A 293 -9.64 9.16 -12.19
C ALA A 293 -9.72 8.20 -13.40
N GLY A 294 -9.94 6.92 -13.14
CA GLY A 294 -10.12 5.88 -14.15
C GLY A 294 -9.66 4.52 -13.64
N LEU A 295 -10.05 3.45 -14.33
CA LEU A 295 -9.63 2.09 -13.98
C LEU A 295 -8.12 1.89 -14.23
N VAL A 296 -7.56 0.84 -13.61
CA VAL A 296 -6.17 0.42 -13.87
C VAL A 296 -6.01 0.12 -15.36
N GLY A 297 -4.99 0.70 -15.98
CA GLY A 297 -4.75 0.60 -17.42
C GLY A 297 -5.55 1.60 -18.28
N ALA A 298 -6.26 2.56 -17.69
CA ALA A 298 -6.97 3.59 -18.44
C ALA A 298 -6.07 4.60 -19.17
N GLY A 299 -4.76 4.60 -18.95
CA GLY A 299 -3.79 5.47 -19.62
C GLY A 299 -3.40 6.73 -18.82
N ARG A 300 -3.78 6.85 -17.55
CA ARG A 300 -3.53 8.02 -16.69
C ARG A 300 -2.03 8.33 -16.52
N THR A 301 -1.26 7.36 -16.07
CA THR A 301 0.20 7.45 -15.90
C THR A 301 0.90 7.79 -17.21
N GLU A 302 0.47 7.18 -18.31
CA GLU A 302 1.04 7.41 -19.64
C GLU A 302 0.83 8.85 -20.10
N VAL A 303 -0.36 9.43 -19.85
CA VAL A 303 -0.63 10.86 -20.10
C VAL A 303 0.27 11.75 -19.24
N ALA A 304 0.39 11.50 -17.95
CA ALA A 304 1.27 12.26 -17.06
C ALA A 304 2.74 12.24 -17.52
N ARG A 305 3.23 11.05 -17.89
CA ARG A 305 4.59 10.85 -18.40
C ARG A 305 4.82 11.56 -19.73
N ALA A 306 3.83 11.55 -20.63
CA ALA A 306 3.88 12.28 -21.88
C ALA A 306 3.89 13.79 -21.64
N VAL A 307 2.98 14.33 -20.82
CA VAL A 307 2.93 15.76 -20.43
C VAL A 307 4.26 16.22 -19.84
N PHE A 308 4.90 15.42 -19.00
CA PHE A 308 6.22 15.72 -18.43
C PHE A 308 7.37 15.57 -19.45
N GLY A 309 7.12 14.91 -20.60
CA GLY A 309 8.11 14.69 -21.66
C GLY A 309 9.01 13.48 -21.45
N ILE A 310 8.66 12.53 -20.57
CA ILE A 310 9.34 11.23 -20.44
C ILE A 310 9.04 10.38 -21.67
N ASP A 311 7.76 10.28 -22.01
CA ASP A 311 7.28 9.59 -23.20
C ASP A 311 6.99 10.59 -24.31
N ARG A 312 7.24 10.23 -25.57
CA ARG A 312 6.89 11.06 -26.72
C ARG A 312 5.43 10.87 -27.06
N TRP A 313 4.81 11.93 -27.56
CA TRP A 313 3.49 11.90 -28.16
C TRP A 313 3.58 12.09 -29.69
N ASP A 314 2.55 11.68 -30.42
CA ASP A 314 2.53 11.71 -31.88
C ASP A 314 1.84 12.97 -32.39
N ALA A 315 0.84 13.47 -31.66
CA ALA A 315 0.11 14.70 -32.00
C ALA A 315 -0.35 15.43 -30.74
N GLY A 316 -0.69 16.71 -30.90
CA GLY A 316 -1.17 17.58 -29.84
C GLY A 316 -0.10 18.54 -29.33
N GLU A 317 -0.44 19.26 -28.26
CA GLU A 317 0.37 20.31 -27.69
C GLU A 317 0.25 20.33 -26.17
N VAL A 318 1.35 20.63 -25.49
CA VAL A 318 1.39 20.86 -24.04
C VAL A 318 2.02 22.22 -23.77
N GLU A 319 1.33 23.05 -22.99
CA GLU A 319 1.79 24.38 -22.59
C GLU A 319 1.83 24.49 -21.06
N VAL A 320 2.88 25.12 -20.52
CA VAL A 320 2.99 25.49 -19.11
C VAL A 320 3.22 26.99 -19.03
N ASP A 321 2.32 27.73 -18.37
CA ASP A 321 2.33 29.19 -18.31
C ASP A 321 2.47 29.84 -19.71
N GLY A 322 1.74 29.35 -20.71
CA GLY A 322 1.78 29.85 -22.08
C GLY A 322 3.07 29.51 -22.84
N ARG A 323 3.93 28.64 -22.30
CA ARG A 323 5.14 28.14 -22.99
C ARG A 323 4.90 26.74 -23.49
N THR A 324 4.94 26.56 -24.79
CA THR A 324 4.87 25.23 -25.42
C THR A 324 6.08 24.37 -25.03
N LEU A 325 5.84 23.15 -24.58
CA LEU A 325 6.88 22.20 -24.21
C LEU A 325 7.40 21.45 -25.43
N THR A 326 8.70 21.12 -25.40
CA THR A 326 9.30 20.26 -26.40
C THR A 326 8.96 18.79 -26.11
N ASN A 327 8.39 18.11 -27.11
CA ASN A 327 8.04 16.70 -27.05
C ASN A 327 9.26 15.81 -26.72
N GLY A 328 9.12 14.94 -25.72
CA GLY A 328 10.17 14.02 -25.28
C GLY A 328 11.38 14.71 -24.62
N ALA A 329 11.16 15.84 -23.94
CA ALA A 329 12.24 16.61 -23.30
C ALA A 329 11.88 17.00 -21.84
N PRO A 330 12.07 16.13 -20.84
CA PRO A 330 11.78 16.45 -19.43
C PRO A 330 12.49 17.71 -18.93
N SER A 331 13.68 18.00 -19.45
CA SER A 331 14.42 19.21 -19.05
C SER A 331 13.72 20.51 -19.41
N THR A 332 12.95 20.54 -20.50
CA THR A 332 12.15 21.72 -20.88
C THR A 332 10.92 21.86 -20.01
N ALA A 333 10.27 20.75 -19.65
CA ALA A 333 9.17 20.72 -18.70
C ALA A 333 9.60 21.25 -17.32
N MET A 334 10.73 20.76 -16.79
CA MET A 334 11.31 21.24 -15.54
C MET A 334 11.65 22.75 -15.61
N ALA A 335 12.24 23.21 -16.73
CA ALA A 335 12.59 24.62 -16.91
C ALA A 335 11.35 25.53 -17.03
N ALA A 336 10.21 25.00 -17.48
CA ALA A 336 8.92 25.70 -17.48
C ALA A 336 8.25 25.73 -16.11
N GLY A 337 8.71 24.93 -15.14
CA GLY A 337 8.16 24.85 -13.79
C GLY A 337 7.21 23.67 -13.59
N LEU A 338 7.30 22.63 -14.41
CA LEU A 338 6.54 21.39 -14.23
C LEU A 338 7.34 20.39 -13.40
N ALA A 339 6.70 19.73 -12.45
CA ALA A 339 7.25 18.65 -11.65
C ALA A 339 6.38 17.39 -11.75
N LEU A 340 6.99 16.20 -11.63
CA LEU A 340 6.30 14.92 -11.66
C LEU A 340 6.76 14.03 -10.51
N VAL A 341 5.86 13.73 -9.59
CA VAL A 341 6.01 12.68 -8.59
C VAL A 341 5.48 11.38 -9.22
N PRO A 342 6.34 10.37 -9.45
CA PRO A 342 5.92 9.14 -10.12
C PRO A 342 5.22 8.17 -9.17
N GLU A 343 4.45 7.22 -9.73
CA GLU A 343 3.77 6.14 -9.02
C GLU A 343 4.73 5.26 -8.21
N ASP A 344 5.80 4.75 -8.86
CA ASP A 344 6.82 3.94 -8.19
C ASP A 344 7.95 4.80 -7.65
N ARG A 345 7.85 5.15 -6.36
CA ARG A 345 8.87 5.94 -5.69
C ARG A 345 10.24 5.26 -5.64
N ARG A 346 10.30 3.91 -5.57
CA ARG A 346 11.57 3.17 -5.45
C ARG A 346 12.29 3.02 -6.77
N ALA A 347 11.55 2.67 -7.82
CA ALA A 347 12.14 2.45 -9.14
C ALA A 347 12.35 3.75 -9.93
N GLN A 348 11.50 4.76 -9.74
CA GLN A 348 11.45 5.97 -10.55
C GLN A 348 11.70 7.26 -9.74
N GLY A 349 11.27 7.26 -8.48
CA GLY A 349 11.32 8.45 -7.62
C GLY A 349 12.65 8.67 -6.92
N LEU A 350 13.35 7.63 -6.51
CA LEU A 350 14.52 7.66 -5.63
C LEU A 350 15.70 6.87 -6.18
N VAL A 351 16.90 7.25 -5.81
CA VAL A 351 18.11 6.44 -5.95
C VAL A 351 18.38 5.80 -4.59
N MET A 352 17.96 4.54 -4.43
CA MET A 352 17.84 3.85 -3.13
C MET A 352 19.17 3.78 -2.34
N ASP A 353 20.30 3.69 -3.02
CA ASP A 353 21.64 3.63 -2.42
C ASP A 353 22.27 5.00 -2.16
N MET A 354 21.60 6.08 -2.57
CA MET A 354 22.03 7.44 -2.28
C MET A 354 21.51 7.94 -0.94
N SER A 355 22.20 8.92 -0.35
CA SER A 355 21.77 9.59 0.87
C SER A 355 20.47 10.38 0.66
N ILE A 356 19.75 10.65 1.75
CA ILE A 356 18.52 11.46 1.77
C ILE A 356 18.82 12.85 1.19
N GLU A 357 19.90 13.51 1.63
CA GLU A 357 20.28 14.84 1.15
C GLU A 357 20.53 14.89 -0.36
N ARG A 358 21.21 13.87 -0.91
CA ARG A 358 21.47 13.79 -2.36
C ARG A 358 20.22 13.50 -3.16
N ASN A 359 19.31 12.65 -2.66
CA ASN A 359 18.04 12.43 -3.32
C ASN A 359 17.22 13.73 -3.42
N ILE A 360 17.14 14.53 -2.36
CA ILE A 360 16.44 15.81 -2.36
C ILE A 360 17.12 16.81 -3.30
N GLY A 361 18.46 16.84 -3.33
CA GLY A 361 19.23 17.77 -4.15
C GLY A 361 19.23 17.46 -5.66
N LEU A 362 18.83 16.23 -6.06
CA LEU A 362 19.09 15.70 -7.40
C LEU A 362 18.47 16.54 -8.55
N THR A 363 17.25 17.05 -8.38
CA THR A 363 16.56 17.87 -9.40
C THR A 363 17.07 19.31 -9.47
N GLY A 364 17.69 19.77 -8.39
CA GLY A 364 18.18 21.16 -8.25
C GLY A 364 19.70 21.32 -8.43
N LEU A 365 20.40 20.35 -9.00
CA LEU A 365 21.87 20.38 -9.12
C LEU A 365 22.39 21.62 -9.82
N ARG A 366 21.72 22.10 -10.87
CA ARG A 366 22.10 23.30 -11.60
C ARG A 366 22.12 24.56 -10.75
N THR A 367 21.28 24.65 -9.72
CA THR A 367 21.20 25.83 -8.84
C THR A 367 22.26 25.82 -7.73
N THR A 368 22.92 24.68 -7.51
CA THR A 368 23.98 24.50 -6.51
C THR A 368 25.39 24.47 -7.13
N VAL A 369 25.50 24.65 -8.45
CA VAL A 369 26.81 24.73 -9.14
C VAL A 369 27.27 26.19 -9.18
N LYS A 370 28.47 26.45 -8.65
CA LYS A 370 29.19 27.74 -8.74
C LYS A 370 30.52 27.53 -9.47
N ALA A 371 30.79 28.31 -10.51
CA ALA A 371 32.02 28.23 -11.32
C ALA A 371 32.35 26.79 -11.81
N GLY A 372 31.32 26.00 -12.18
CA GLY A 372 31.48 24.63 -12.65
C GLY A 372 31.69 23.57 -11.55
N LEU A 373 31.75 23.97 -10.29
CA LEU A 373 31.90 23.07 -9.14
C LEU A 373 30.61 23.05 -8.30
N MET A 374 30.29 21.88 -7.77
CA MET A 374 29.13 21.71 -6.90
C MET A 374 29.42 22.30 -5.50
N ASP A 375 28.57 23.24 -5.08
CA ASP A 375 28.57 23.75 -3.70
C ASP A 375 27.81 22.76 -2.79
N ARG A 376 28.55 21.84 -2.19
CA ARG A 376 27.99 20.81 -1.30
C ARG A 376 27.35 21.40 -0.03
N GLY A 377 27.81 22.58 0.41
CA GLY A 377 27.24 23.26 1.57
C GLY A 377 25.82 23.77 1.24
N ALA A 378 25.68 24.41 0.08
CA ALA A 378 24.37 24.89 -0.41
C ALA A 378 23.40 23.74 -0.70
N GLU A 379 23.88 22.64 -1.30
CA GLU A 379 23.10 21.42 -1.54
C GLU A 379 22.54 20.86 -0.22
N ARG A 380 23.41 20.70 0.77
CA ARG A 380 23.03 20.16 2.08
C ARG A 380 22.06 21.08 2.83
N SER A 381 22.31 22.39 2.86
CA SER A 381 21.42 23.36 3.51
C SER A 381 20.04 23.29 2.94
N ARG A 382 19.91 23.34 1.61
CA ARG A 382 18.62 23.23 0.90
C ARG A 382 17.91 21.92 1.18
N SER A 383 18.63 20.81 1.20
CA SER A 383 18.06 19.50 1.48
C SER A 383 17.56 19.40 2.92
N LEU A 384 18.28 19.97 3.88
CA LEU A 384 17.85 20.07 5.29
C LEU A 384 16.57 20.90 5.41
N ASP A 385 16.51 22.07 4.77
CA ASP A 385 15.34 22.96 4.82
C ASP A 385 14.08 22.24 4.34
N TRP A 386 14.17 21.50 3.23
CA TRP A 386 13.04 20.75 2.69
C TRP A 386 12.70 19.50 3.53
N ALA A 387 13.70 18.80 4.06
CA ALA A 387 13.46 17.69 4.96
C ALA A 387 12.73 18.13 6.24
N VAL A 388 13.06 19.30 6.77
CA VAL A 388 12.39 19.90 7.93
C VAL A 388 10.97 20.36 7.56
N LYS A 389 10.77 21.07 6.43
CA LYS A 389 9.45 21.53 5.97
C LYS A 389 8.47 20.38 5.82
N LEU A 390 8.92 19.25 5.26
CA LEU A 390 8.09 18.06 5.06
C LEU A 390 8.12 17.09 6.25
N GLN A 391 8.75 17.47 7.36
CA GLN A 391 8.82 16.65 8.58
C GLN A 391 9.30 15.22 8.29
N VAL A 392 10.34 15.08 7.45
CA VAL A 392 10.95 13.77 7.15
C VAL A 392 11.61 13.24 8.41
N LYS A 393 11.23 12.04 8.84
CA LYS A 393 11.83 11.39 10.02
C LYS A 393 13.03 10.54 9.60
N TYR A 394 14.23 10.92 10.03
CA TYR A 394 15.49 10.23 9.73
C TYR A 394 16.45 10.31 10.93
N ALA A 395 17.42 9.40 11.02
CA ALA A 395 18.47 9.46 12.04
C ALA A 395 19.55 10.50 11.65
N ARG A 396 20.08 10.40 10.43
CA ARG A 396 21.04 11.35 9.87
C ARG A 396 20.68 11.61 8.40
N ILE A 397 20.76 12.85 7.95
CA ILE A 397 20.44 13.22 6.55
C ILE A 397 21.38 12.57 5.53
N ALA A 398 22.57 12.17 5.97
CA ALA A 398 23.56 11.45 5.18
C ALA A 398 23.27 9.93 5.06
N ASP A 399 22.30 9.39 5.80
CA ASP A 399 21.94 7.99 5.69
C ASP A 399 21.25 7.71 4.35
N THR A 400 21.35 6.48 3.86
CA THR A 400 20.73 6.08 2.59
C THR A 400 19.20 6.07 2.71
N VAL A 401 18.52 6.44 1.63
CA VAL A 401 17.05 6.59 1.64
C VAL A 401 16.32 5.26 1.86
N ASN A 402 16.96 4.11 1.61
CA ASN A 402 16.41 2.79 1.85
C ASN A 402 16.18 2.48 3.35
N THR A 403 16.80 3.24 4.27
CA THR A 403 16.59 3.11 5.72
C THR A 403 15.28 3.73 6.19
N LEU A 404 14.61 4.50 5.35
CA LEU A 404 13.38 5.19 5.67
C LEU A 404 12.15 4.30 5.46
N SER A 405 11.10 4.56 6.25
CA SER A 405 9.75 4.01 6.01
C SER A 405 9.19 4.54 4.68
N GLY A 406 8.19 3.81 4.11
CA GLY A 406 7.56 4.20 2.85
C GLY A 406 7.03 5.63 2.84
N GLY A 407 6.38 6.07 3.91
CA GLY A 407 5.89 7.45 4.03
C GLY A 407 7.01 8.49 4.04
N ASN A 408 8.13 8.23 4.73
CA ASN A 408 9.29 9.13 4.71
C ASN A 408 10.00 9.13 3.35
N GLN A 409 10.05 7.99 2.64
CA GLN A 409 10.53 7.92 1.25
C GLN A 409 9.66 8.81 0.33
N GLN A 410 8.32 8.75 0.47
CA GLN A 410 7.40 9.60 -0.29
C GLN A 410 7.64 11.09 -0.04
N LYS A 411 7.83 11.48 1.23
CA LYS A 411 8.20 12.85 1.60
C LYS A 411 9.53 13.29 0.97
N VAL A 412 10.52 12.39 0.85
CA VAL A 412 11.79 12.70 0.16
C VAL A 412 11.56 12.92 -1.34
N VAL A 413 10.68 12.13 -2.00
CA VAL A 413 10.33 12.38 -3.42
C VAL A 413 9.63 13.71 -3.59
N LEU A 414 8.67 14.04 -2.72
CA LEU A 414 8.02 15.35 -2.73
C LEU A 414 9.02 16.49 -2.48
N ALA A 415 9.90 16.37 -1.47
CA ALA A 415 10.95 17.34 -1.19
C ALA A 415 11.84 17.61 -2.39
N LYS A 416 12.25 16.55 -3.10
CA LYS A 416 13.06 16.61 -4.32
C LYS A 416 12.42 17.53 -5.38
N TRP A 417 11.13 17.37 -5.63
CA TRP A 417 10.43 18.12 -6.66
C TRP A 417 10.04 19.52 -6.19
N LEU A 418 9.55 19.66 -4.97
CA LEU A 418 9.17 20.96 -4.40
C LEU A 418 10.38 21.89 -4.24
N ALA A 419 11.57 21.34 -4.04
CA ALA A 419 12.81 22.10 -4.02
C ALA A 419 13.11 22.81 -5.36
N THR A 420 12.47 22.46 -6.48
CA THR A 420 12.58 23.18 -7.76
C THR A 420 11.68 24.41 -7.86
N GLY A 421 10.74 24.61 -6.92
CA GLY A 421 9.74 25.68 -6.96
C GLY A 421 8.76 25.50 -8.12
N PRO A 422 8.06 24.36 -8.24
CA PRO A 422 7.20 24.09 -9.38
C PRO A 422 5.97 24.99 -9.39
N LYS A 423 5.53 25.37 -10.60
CA LYS A 423 4.26 26.06 -10.84
C LYS A 423 3.12 25.08 -11.06
N VAL A 424 3.47 23.91 -11.63
CA VAL A 424 2.56 22.78 -11.86
C VAL A 424 3.19 21.55 -11.26
N LEU A 425 2.42 20.82 -10.46
CA LEU A 425 2.82 19.58 -9.83
C LEU A 425 1.90 18.44 -10.28
N ILE A 426 2.44 17.47 -10.99
CA ILE A 426 1.75 16.22 -11.28
C ILE A 426 2.15 15.23 -10.18
N VAL A 427 1.17 14.60 -9.53
CA VAL A 427 1.39 13.54 -8.54
C VAL A 427 0.64 12.29 -8.96
N ASP A 428 1.38 11.23 -9.20
CA ASP A 428 0.82 9.95 -9.63
C ASP A 428 0.83 8.98 -8.45
N GLU A 429 -0.36 8.56 -8.00
CA GLU A 429 -0.60 7.69 -6.84
C GLU A 429 0.16 8.17 -5.59
N PRO A 430 -0.05 9.42 -5.12
CA PRO A 430 0.80 10.05 -4.10
C PRO A 430 0.78 9.33 -2.76
N THR A 431 -0.26 8.57 -2.47
CA THR A 431 -0.48 7.89 -1.18
C THR A 431 -0.38 6.38 -1.26
N ARG A 432 0.01 5.83 -2.42
CA ARG A 432 0.12 4.38 -2.61
C ARG A 432 1.20 3.77 -1.72
N GLY A 433 0.80 2.75 -0.92
CA GLY A 433 1.70 2.00 -0.06
C GLY A 433 2.32 2.82 1.08
N ILE A 434 1.58 3.81 1.57
CA ILE A 434 1.86 4.53 2.82
C ILE A 434 0.68 4.37 3.78
N ASP A 435 0.94 4.59 5.06
CA ASP A 435 -0.07 4.49 6.12
C ASP A 435 -1.05 5.68 6.10
N VAL A 436 -2.21 5.49 6.75
CA VAL A 436 -3.32 6.46 6.75
C VAL A 436 -2.91 7.82 7.32
N GLY A 437 -2.09 7.85 8.38
CA GLY A 437 -1.61 9.11 8.96
C GLY A 437 -0.69 9.87 8.00
N THR A 438 0.21 9.15 7.32
CA THR A 438 1.07 9.76 6.29
C THR A 438 0.26 10.19 5.06
N LYS A 439 -0.84 9.49 4.69
CA LYS A 439 -1.78 9.95 3.64
C LYS A 439 -2.31 11.35 3.98
N ALA A 440 -2.84 11.54 5.18
CA ALA A 440 -3.35 12.84 5.63
C ALA A 440 -2.30 13.96 5.57
N GLU A 441 -1.03 13.65 5.92
CA GLU A 441 0.07 14.62 5.83
C GLU A 441 0.38 15.01 4.38
N VAL A 442 0.34 14.04 3.43
CA VAL A 442 0.52 14.30 2.00
C VAL A 442 -0.65 15.13 1.46
N HIS A 443 -1.89 14.79 1.80
CA HIS A 443 -3.07 15.55 1.39
C HIS A 443 -3.03 16.99 1.88
N ARG A 444 -2.64 17.21 3.15
CA ARG A 444 -2.46 18.56 3.70
C ARG A 444 -1.44 19.35 2.91
N LEU A 445 -0.29 18.73 2.59
CA LEU A 445 0.75 19.36 1.79
C LEU A 445 0.24 19.75 0.40
N LEU A 446 -0.50 18.86 -0.29
CA LEU A 446 -1.06 19.19 -1.63
C LEU A 446 -2.08 20.32 -1.53
N SER A 447 -2.91 20.35 -0.50
CA SER A 447 -3.86 21.44 -0.25
C SER A 447 -3.16 22.78 0.04
N GLU A 448 -2.11 22.78 0.88
CA GLU A 448 -1.29 23.97 1.16
C GLU A 448 -0.59 24.49 -0.12
N LEU A 449 -0.04 23.59 -0.94
CA LEU A 449 0.58 23.95 -2.22
C LEU A 449 -0.42 24.59 -3.18
N ALA A 450 -1.63 24.05 -3.27
CA ALA A 450 -2.70 24.67 -4.05
C ALA A 450 -3.07 26.05 -3.49
N ALA A 451 -3.20 26.18 -2.18
CA ALA A 451 -3.46 27.46 -1.53
C ALA A 451 -2.35 28.50 -1.81
N ASP A 452 -1.10 28.05 -1.96
CA ASP A 452 0.06 28.87 -2.37
C ASP A 452 0.10 29.14 -3.89
N GLY A 453 -0.93 28.72 -4.66
CA GLY A 453 -1.07 28.99 -6.08
C GLY A 453 -0.39 27.97 -7.01
N VAL A 454 0.06 26.84 -6.54
CA VAL A 454 0.53 25.74 -7.39
C VAL A 454 -0.67 25.04 -8.04
N ALA A 455 -0.59 24.79 -9.35
CA ALA A 455 -1.56 23.95 -10.05
C ALA A 455 -1.23 22.48 -9.83
N VAL A 456 -2.18 21.67 -9.37
CA VAL A 456 -1.94 20.26 -9.04
C VAL A 456 -2.79 19.35 -9.92
N LEU A 457 -2.14 18.41 -10.62
CA LEU A 457 -2.81 17.29 -11.28
C LEU A 457 -2.56 16.04 -10.42
N MET A 458 -3.60 15.57 -9.76
CA MET A 458 -3.54 14.40 -8.87
C MET A 458 -4.16 13.18 -9.54
N ILE A 459 -3.35 12.16 -9.75
CA ILE A 459 -3.77 10.87 -10.31
C ILE A 459 -3.88 9.89 -9.14
N SER A 460 -5.03 9.25 -8.98
CA SER A 460 -5.23 8.21 -7.99
C SER A 460 -6.20 7.13 -8.46
N SER A 461 -5.95 5.90 -8.03
CA SER A 461 -6.88 4.78 -8.12
C SER A 461 -7.82 4.70 -6.91
N ASP A 462 -7.52 5.44 -5.85
CA ASP A 462 -8.32 5.58 -4.63
C ASP A 462 -9.38 6.67 -4.87
N LEU A 463 -10.62 6.23 -5.14
CA LEU A 463 -11.69 7.15 -5.50
C LEU A 463 -12.09 8.09 -4.35
N PRO A 464 -12.17 7.66 -3.08
CA PRO A 464 -12.31 8.54 -1.93
C PRO A 464 -11.25 9.65 -1.87
N GLU A 465 -9.99 9.34 -2.22
CA GLU A 465 -8.91 10.34 -2.28
C GLU A 465 -9.19 11.42 -3.35
N ILE A 466 -9.58 10.99 -4.55
CA ILE A 466 -9.97 11.93 -5.64
C ILE A 466 -11.14 12.80 -5.19
N LEU A 467 -12.20 12.19 -4.67
CA LEU A 467 -13.40 12.90 -4.21
C LEU A 467 -13.13 13.81 -3.01
N GLY A 468 -12.22 13.45 -2.12
CA GLY A 468 -11.85 14.27 -0.95
C GLY A 468 -11.00 15.48 -1.30
N MET A 469 -10.13 15.37 -2.31
CA MET A 469 -9.08 16.36 -2.57
C MET A 469 -9.30 17.22 -3.83
N ALA A 470 -9.98 16.70 -4.87
CA ALA A 470 -10.09 17.40 -6.16
C ALA A 470 -11.15 18.50 -6.16
N ASP A 471 -10.91 19.59 -6.90
CA ASP A 471 -11.88 20.65 -7.20
C ASP A 471 -12.79 20.25 -8.39
N ARG A 472 -12.29 19.42 -9.31
CA ARG A 472 -13.03 18.72 -10.36
C ARG A 472 -12.29 17.44 -10.74
N VAL A 473 -13.03 16.51 -11.33
CA VAL A 473 -12.53 15.17 -11.67
C VAL A 473 -12.58 14.97 -13.19
N LEU A 474 -11.42 14.67 -13.76
CA LEU A 474 -11.29 14.17 -15.13
C LEU A 474 -11.32 12.65 -15.08
N VAL A 475 -12.11 12.01 -15.94
CA VAL A 475 -12.23 10.56 -15.95
C VAL A 475 -11.68 9.99 -17.25
N MET A 476 -10.77 9.03 -17.13
CA MET A 476 -10.21 8.32 -18.27
C MET A 476 -10.77 6.89 -18.40
N HIS A 477 -11.06 6.51 -19.63
CA HIS A 477 -11.41 5.15 -20.01
C HIS A 477 -10.72 4.80 -21.35
N GLU A 478 -10.01 3.68 -21.39
CA GLU A 478 -9.32 3.16 -22.58
C GLU A 478 -8.55 4.23 -23.38
N GLY A 479 -7.73 5.00 -22.68
CA GLY A 479 -6.88 6.03 -23.28
C GLY A 479 -7.60 7.32 -23.76
N ARG A 480 -8.84 7.57 -23.34
CA ARG A 480 -9.62 8.76 -23.68
C ARG A 480 -10.17 9.42 -22.43
N LEU A 481 -10.33 10.74 -22.47
CA LEU A 481 -11.16 11.44 -21.48
C LEU A 481 -12.64 11.21 -21.82
N THR A 482 -13.39 10.64 -20.90
CA THR A 482 -14.83 10.34 -21.05
C THR A 482 -15.71 11.36 -20.33
N ALA A 483 -15.22 11.99 -19.28
CA ALA A 483 -15.96 13.01 -18.54
C ALA A 483 -15.03 14.01 -17.84
N GLU A 484 -15.56 15.20 -17.64
CA GLU A 484 -15.07 16.22 -16.72
C GLU A 484 -16.22 16.54 -15.76
N ILE A 485 -16.04 16.26 -14.48
CA ILE A 485 -17.11 16.31 -13.48
C ILE A 485 -16.70 17.32 -12.40
N PRO A 486 -17.49 18.42 -12.22
CA PRO A 486 -17.30 19.35 -11.10
C PRO A 486 -17.41 18.63 -9.75
N ARG A 487 -16.71 19.15 -8.74
CA ARG A 487 -16.71 18.56 -7.38
C ARG A 487 -18.12 18.36 -6.82
N SER A 488 -19.03 19.30 -7.09
CA SER A 488 -20.42 19.20 -6.62
C SER A 488 -21.19 17.98 -7.14
N ASP A 489 -20.83 17.49 -8.33
CA ASP A 489 -21.52 16.42 -9.06
C ASP A 489 -20.74 15.11 -9.03
N ALA A 490 -19.51 15.15 -8.51
CA ALA A 490 -18.62 14.02 -8.43
C ALA A 490 -19.01 13.10 -7.25
N THR A 491 -19.55 11.94 -7.59
CA THR A 491 -19.82 10.82 -6.66
C THR A 491 -19.08 9.57 -7.15
N GLU A 492 -18.93 8.58 -6.29
CA GLU A 492 -18.35 7.28 -6.70
C GLU A 492 -19.09 6.70 -7.91
N GLU A 493 -20.42 6.79 -7.91
CA GLU A 493 -21.25 6.26 -8.99
C GLU A 493 -21.02 6.98 -10.31
N THR A 494 -21.01 8.35 -10.30
CA THR A 494 -20.81 9.15 -11.52
C THR A 494 -19.43 8.96 -12.11
N VAL A 495 -18.40 8.92 -11.27
CA VAL A 495 -17.02 8.70 -11.71
C VAL A 495 -16.83 7.27 -12.23
N MET A 496 -17.38 6.25 -11.54
CA MET A 496 -17.28 4.86 -11.98
C MET A 496 -18.08 4.60 -13.27
N ALA A 497 -19.24 5.21 -13.47
CA ALA A 497 -20.00 5.12 -14.70
C ALA A 497 -19.16 5.65 -15.89
N ALA A 498 -18.53 6.81 -15.74
CA ALA A 498 -17.64 7.38 -16.75
C ALA A 498 -16.38 6.53 -16.97
N ALA A 499 -15.78 5.97 -15.90
CA ALA A 499 -14.60 5.12 -15.96
C ALA A 499 -14.85 3.76 -16.62
N THR A 500 -16.11 3.32 -16.72
CA THR A 500 -16.52 2.07 -17.41
C THR A 500 -17.08 2.31 -18.81
N GLY A 501 -17.05 3.55 -19.31
CA GLY A 501 -17.59 3.91 -20.63
C GLY A 501 -19.12 3.89 -20.71
N ARG A 502 -19.81 3.81 -19.58
CA ARG A 502 -21.27 3.94 -19.51
C ARG A 502 -21.59 5.42 -19.42
N ALA A 503 -22.33 5.98 -20.40
CA ALA A 503 -22.85 7.33 -20.27
C ALA A 503 -23.67 7.45 -18.99
N ALA A 504 -23.42 8.49 -18.20
CA ALA A 504 -24.33 8.82 -17.09
C ALA A 504 -25.72 9.03 -17.68
N ALA A 505 -26.70 8.25 -17.20
CA ALA A 505 -28.08 8.30 -17.66
C ALA A 505 -28.76 9.57 -17.16
#